data_cb0f8d8016b2b4a3625bda652b53d8b9
#
_entry.id   cb0f8d8016b2b4a3625bda652b53d8b9
#
_cell.length_a   1.000
_cell.length_b   1.000
_cell.length_c   1.000
_cell.angle_alpha   90.00
_cell.angle_beta   90.00
_cell.angle_gamma   90.00
#
_symmetry.space_group_name_H-M   'P 1'
#
loop_
_entity.id
_entity.type
_entity.pdbx_description
1 polymer ?
#
loop_
_entity_poly.entity_id
_entity_poly.type
_entity_poly.pdbx_seq_one_letter_code
_entity_poly.pdbx_strand_id
1 'polypeptide(L)'
;MKIALIQLTSSDDPQNNIETVSTYFDQAARLGADFILTPEVTNCVSTSRARQDEVLRHEHDDPTLKALREKVQKTGIMTLVGSLALKTEDADGRFANRSFLLDPQGEIAARYDKIHMFDVTVSETETYQESRGYRPGARGVLAETDLVKIGLTICYDIRFPNLYRALAQQGADILTVPSAFSPVTGAAHWETLLRARAIETGAFILAPAQTGLHAAKTGTPRKTYGHSMVISPWGEVLADAGEDPGVICVDINLSEVETARGRIPSLRQENWFEGP
;
A
#
# COMPACT_ATOMS: atom_id res chain seq x y z
N MET A 1 4.88 -11.52 -15.35
CA MET A 1 4.06 -11.51 -14.13
C MET A 1 2.94 -10.51 -14.31
N LYS A 2 1.69 -10.95 -14.16
CA LYS A 2 0.52 -10.07 -14.30
C LYS A 2 0.12 -9.51 -12.92
N ILE A 3 0.20 -8.20 -12.77
CA ILE A 3 -0.13 -7.46 -11.56
C ILE A 3 -1.56 -6.95 -11.66
N ALA A 4 -2.34 -7.08 -10.59
CA ALA A 4 -3.63 -6.42 -10.47
C ALA A 4 -3.63 -5.47 -9.27
N LEU A 5 -3.93 -4.19 -9.52
CA LEU A 5 -4.18 -3.21 -8.48
C LEU A 5 -5.69 -3.02 -8.32
N ILE A 6 -6.18 -3.17 -7.11
CA ILE A 6 -7.56 -2.87 -6.75
C ILE A 6 -7.61 -1.43 -6.22
N GLN A 7 -8.44 -0.58 -6.83
CA GLN A 7 -8.76 0.77 -6.39
C GLN A 7 -10.11 0.75 -5.68
N LEU A 8 -10.17 1.24 -4.42
CA LEU A 8 -11.36 1.15 -3.57
C LEU A 8 -11.84 2.53 -3.13
N THR A 9 -13.13 2.61 -2.80
CA THR A 9 -13.73 3.66 -1.99
C THR A 9 -14.27 3.03 -0.71
N SER A 10 -13.36 2.61 0.18
CA SER A 10 -13.75 1.96 1.43
C SER A 10 -14.51 2.92 2.35
N SER A 11 -15.59 2.47 2.96
CA SER A 11 -16.36 3.23 3.96
C SER A 11 -15.83 2.99 5.39
N ASP A 12 -16.53 3.55 6.38
CA ASP A 12 -16.31 3.23 7.80
C ASP A 12 -17.08 1.97 8.27
N ASP A 13 -17.57 1.16 7.32
CA ASP A 13 -18.24 -0.11 7.57
C ASP A 13 -17.44 -1.28 6.98
N PRO A 14 -16.69 -2.03 7.81
CA PRO A 14 -15.86 -3.13 7.34
C PRO A 14 -16.64 -4.22 6.59
N GLN A 15 -17.90 -4.46 6.92
CA GLN A 15 -18.68 -5.50 6.25
C GLN A 15 -18.95 -5.15 4.78
N ASN A 16 -19.34 -3.91 4.49
CA ASN A 16 -19.54 -3.44 3.12
C ASN A 16 -18.23 -3.46 2.33
N ASN A 17 -17.11 -3.14 3.00
CA ASN A 17 -15.78 -3.13 2.36
C ASN A 17 -15.32 -4.55 2.00
N ILE A 18 -15.65 -5.56 2.81
CA ILE A 18 -15.36 -6.97 2.50
C ILE A 18 -16.08 -7.41 1.23
N GLU A 19 -17.36 -7.07 1.07
CA GLU A 19 -18.15 -7.41 -0.12
C GLU A 19 -17.55 -6.77 -1.37
N THR A 20 -17.18 -5.48 -1.28
CA THR A 20 -16.59 -4.73 -2.38
C THR A 20 -15.22 -5.28 -2.78
N VAL A 21 -14.29 -5.43 -1.81
CA VAL A 21 -12.94 -5.93 -2.11
C VAL A 21 -12.99 -7.37 -2.61
N SER A 22 -13.92 -8.19 -2.11
CA SER A 22 -14.13 -9.56 -2.59
C SER A 22 -14.56 -9.60 -4.05
N THR A 23 -15.45 -8.70 -4.45
CA THR A 23 -15.91 -8.59 -5.85
C THR A 23 -14.77 -8.22 -6.79
N TYR A 24 -13.95 -7.23 -6.42
CA TYR A 24 -12.80 -6.82 -7.23
C TYR A 24 -11.67 -7.86 -7.21
N PHE A 25 -11.48 -8.56 -6.10
CA PHE A 25 -10.56 -9.70 -6.06
C PHE A 25 -10.95 -10.78 -7.09
N ASP A 26 -12.24 -11.16 -7.13
CA ASP A 26 -12.73 -12.13 -8.11
C ASP A 26 -12.59 -11.62 -9.56
N GLN A 27 -12.74 -10.33 -9.77
CA GLN A 27 -12.49 -9.71 -11.08
C GLN A 27 -11.01 -9.81 -11.45
N ALA A 28 -10.09 -9.48 -10.55
CA ALA A 28 -8.65 -9.58 -10.76
C ALA A 28 -8.23 -11.04 -11.07
N ALA A 29 -8.79 -12.00 -10.33
CA ALA A 29 -8.55 -13.43 -10.56
C ALA A 29 -9.01 -13.87 -11.96
N ARG A 30 -10.23 -13.45 -12.39
CA ARG A 30 -10.72 -13.74 -13.75
C ARG A 30 -9.88 -13.11 -14.86
N LEU A 31 -9.21 -11.98 -14.60
CA LEU A 31 -8.27 -11.33 -15.52
C LEU A 31 -6.92 -12.03 -15.58
N GLY A 32 -6.72 -13.08 -14.77
CA GLY A 32 -5.51 -13.89 -14.74
C GLY A 32 -4.35 -13.23 -14.01
N ALA A 33 -4.62 -12.48 -12.94
CA ALA A 33 -3.57 -11.90 -12.11
C ALA A 33 -2.72 -12.97 -11.43
N ASP A 34 -1.41 -12.75 -11.39
CA ASP A 34 -0.45 -13.54 -10.60
C ASP A 34 -0.24 -12.93 -9.20
N PHE A 35 -0.41 -11.62 -9.09
CA PHE A 35 -0.26 -10.87 -7.83
C PHE A 35 -1.34 -9.78 -7.74
N ILE A 36 -2.13 -9.80 -6.67
CA ILE A 36 -3.21 -8.84 -6.40
C ILE A 36 -2.79 -7.94 -5.24
N LEU A 37 -3.03 -6.62 -5.37
CA LEU A 37 -2.76 -5.67 -4.30
C LEU A 37 -4.01 -4.83 -4.00
N THR A 38 -4.31 -4.67 -2.71
CA THR A 38 -5.36 -3.76 -2.22
C THR A 38 -4.75 -2.47 -1.63
N PRO A 39 -5.51 -1.37 -1.48
CA PRO A 39 -4.99 -0.11 -0.98
C PRO A 39 -4.79 -0.07 0.54
N GLU A 40 -4.30 1.07 1.06
CA GLU A 40 -4.20 1.37 2.49
C GLU A 40 -5.58 1.36 3.15
N VAL A 41 -5.65 0.84 4.39
CA VAL A 41 -6.86 0.74 5.24
C VAL A 41 -8.07 0.17 4.50
N THR A 42 -7.84 -0.92 3.77
CA THR A 42 -8.85 -1.64 2.97
C THR A 42 -10.12 -1.95 3.79
N ASN A 43 -9.96 -2.24 5.09
CA ASN A 43 -11.07 -2.60 5.97
C ASN A 43 -11.90 -1.40 6.46
N CYS A 44 -11.31 -0.19 6.62
CA CYS A 44 -12.02 0.93 7.21
C CYS A 44 -11.35 2.28 6.95
N VAL A 45 -11.99 3.18 6.23
CA VAL A 45 -11.61 4.59 6.13
C VAL A 45 -12.53 5.41 7.03
N SER A 46 -12.03 5.94 8.13
CA SER A 46 -12.81 6.73 9.10
C SER A 46 -11.99 7.84 9.75
N THR A 47 -12.60 9.01 9.93
CA THR A 47 -12.06 10.13 10.72
C THR A 47 -12.54 10.11 12.17
N SER A 48 -13.48 9.20 12.52
CA SER A 48 -14.05 9.08 13.86
C SER A 48 -13.35 8.00 14.67
N ARG A 49 -12.64 8.42 15.73
CA ARG A 49 -12.00 7.48 16.66
C ARG A 49 -13.02 6.54 17.33
N ALA A 50 -14.16 7.07 17.75
CA ALA A 50 -15.23 6.27 18.38
C ALA A 50 -15.75 5.19 17.41
N ARG A 51 -15.89 5.53 16.13
CA ARG A 51 -16.29 4.54 15.10
C ARG A 51 -15.22 3.48 14.89
N GLN A 52 -13.95 3.89 14.83
CA GLN A 52 -12.83 2.94 14.74
C GLN A 52 -12.78 1.99 15.95
N ASP A 53 -12.95 2.49 17.18
CA ASP A 53 -13.01 1.65 18.39
C ASP A 53 -14.17 0.65 18.36
N GLU A 54 -15.30 1.00 17.77
CA GLU A 54 -16.47 0.13 17.61
C GLU A 54 -16.20 -1.01 16.61
N VAL A 55 -15.66 -0.68 15.43
CA VAL A 55 -15.66 -1.61 14.28
C VAL A 55 -14.34 -2.35 14.06
N LEU A 56 -13.18 -1.78 14.46
CA LEU A 56 -11.90 -2.42 14.25
C LEU A 56 -11.71 -3.61 15.20
N ARG A 57 -10.91 -4.55 14.77
CA ARG A 57 -10.60 -5.80 15.51
C ARG A 57 -9.09 -5.98 15.63
N HIS A 58 -8.66 -6.89 16.47
CA HIS A 58 -7.29 -7.39 16.50
C HIS A 58 -7.02 -8.24 15.26
N GLU A 59 -5.76 -8.42 14.90
CA GLU A 59 -5.36 -9.15 13.70
C GLU A 59 -6.03 -10.53 13.59
N HIS A 60 -6.05 -11.28 14.68
CA HIS A 60 -6.59 -12.65 14.70
C HIS A 60 -8.11 -12.72 14.53
N ASP A 61 -8.84 -11.63 14.78
CA ASP A 61 -10.29 -11.52 14.69
C ASP A 61 -10.77 -10.64 13.52
N ASP A 62 -9.83 -10.05 12.73
CA ASP A 62 -10.22 -9.13 11.65
C ASP A 62 -10.93 -9.89 10.51
N PRO A 63 -12.20 -9.57 10.21
CA PRO A 63 -12.98 -10.31 9.22
C PRO A 63 -12.51 -10.05 7.78
N THR A 64 -11.89 -8.89 7.51
CA THR A 64 -11.37 -8.57 6.17
C THR A 64 -10.13 -9.41 5.87
N LEU A 65 -9.21 -9.52 6.84
CA LEU A 65 -8.04 -10.38 6.70
C LEU A 65 -8.46 -11.84 6.49
N LYS A 66 -9.40 -12.32 7.28
CA LYS A 66 -9.95 -13.68 7.15
C LYS A 66 -10.52 -13.92 5.76
N ALA A 67 -11.40 -13.03 5.28
CA ALA A 67 -12.04 -13.15 3.97
C ALA A 67 -11.01 -13.17 2.82
N LEU A 68 -9.99 -12.31 2.88
CA LEU A 68 -8.94 -12.27 1.86
C LEU A 68 -8.05 -13.52 1.90
N ARG A 69 -7.68 -14.03 3.08
CA ARG A 69 -6.96 -15.30 3.22
C ARG A 69 -7.73 -16.46 2.59
N GLU A 70 -9.04 -16.55 2.85
CA GLU A 70 -9.91 -17.57 2.24
C GLU A 70 -9.98 -17.47 0.71
N LYS A 71 -9.97 -16.23 0.17
CA LYS A 71 -9.92 -16.00 -1.28
C LYS A 71 -8.59 -16.46 -1.87
N VAL A 72 -7.49 -16.13 -1.23
CA VAL A 72 -6.15 -16.56 -1.65
C VAL A 72 -6.04 -18.07 -1.62
N GLN A 73 -6.49 -18.73 -0.55
CA GLN A 73 -6.51 -20.21 -0.45
C GLN A 73 -7.27 -20.87 -1.61
N LYS A 74 -8.38 -20.26 -2.05
CA LYS A 74 -9.20 -20.80 -3.16
C LYS A 74 -8.57 -20.59 -4.54
N THR A 75 -7.83 -19.49 -4.72
CA THR A 75 -7.32 -19.10 -6.04
C THR A 75 -5.83 -19.40 -6.24
N GLY A 76 -5.07 -19.53 -5.16
CA GLY A 76 -3.60 -19.66 -5.20
C GLY A 76 -2.88 -18.38 -5.65
N ILE A 77 -3.57 -17.21 -5.67
CA ILE A 77 -2.99 -15.96 -6.15
C ILE A 77 -2.32 -15.21 -4.99
N MET A 78 -1.02 -14.99 -5.08
CA MET A 78 -0.30 -14.16 -4.11
C MET A 78 -0.97 -12.81 -3.94
N THR A 79 -1.12 -12.33 -2.71
CA THR A 79 -1.88 -11.11 -2.46
C THR A 79 -1.21 -10.22 -1.42
N LEU A 80 -1.04 -8.92 -1.74
CA LEU A 80 -0.76 -7.90 -0.74
C LEU A 80 -2.08 -7.29 -0.27
N VAL A 81 -2.45 -7.54 0.97
CA VAL A 81 -3.41 -6.70 1.68
C VAL A 81 -2.69 -5.42 2.02
N GLY A 82 -2.95 -4.36 1.26
CA GLY A 82 -2.17 -3.12 1.27
C GLY A 82 -2.00 -2.52 2.65
N SER A 83 -3.09 -2.36 3.39
CA SER A 83 -3.08 -2.40 4.86
C SER A 83 -4.47 -2.56 5.44
N LEU A 84 -4.50 -2.88 6.74
CA LEU A 84 -5.69 -2.87 7.60
C LEU A 84 -5.43 -1.97 8.81
N ALA A 85 -6.46 -1.25 9.23
CA ALA A 85 -6.50 -0.59 10.52
C ALA A 85 -6.88 -1.64 11.59
N LEU A 86 -6.01 -1.85 12.58
CA LEU A 86 -6.16 -2.95 13.55
C LEU A 86 -5.99 -2.47 14.98
N LYS A 87 -6.74 -3.04 15.90
CA LYS A 87 -6.47 -2.91 17.34
C LYS A 87 -5.15 -3.57 17.69
N THR A 88 -4.47 -3.00 18.69
CA THR A 88 -3.23 -3.55 19.26
C THR A 88 -3.41 -3.88 20.72
N GLU A 89 -2.45 -4.59 21.31
CA GLU A 89 -2.38 -4.85 22.75
C GLU A 89 -1.64 -3.71 23.50
N ASP A 90 -1.27 -2.64 22.81
CA ASP A 90 -0.53 -1.54 23.40
C ASP A 90 -1.39 -0.79 24.42
N ALA A 91 -0.82 -0.48 25.58
CA ALA A 91 -1.52 0.15 26.71
C ALA A 91 -2.06 1.56 26.39
N ASP A 92 -1.51 2.23 25.35
CA ASP A 92 -1.96 3.54 24.91
C ASP A 92 -3.18 3.48 23.98
N GLY A 93 -3.63 2.26 23.62
CA GLY A 93 -4.82 2.00 22.81
C GLY A 93 -4.71 2.45 21.36
N ARG A 94 -3.54 2.84 20.86
CA ARG A 94 -3.37 3.22 19.45
C ARG A 94 -3.48 2.00 18.54
N PHE A 95 -4.01 2.22 17.35
CA PHE A 95 -4.15 1.22 16.30
C PHE A 95 -2.81 0.97 15.57
N ALA A 96 -2.72 -0.14 14.85
CA ALA A 96 -1.71 -0.37 13.84
C ALA A 96 -2.30 -0.13 12.44
N ASN A 97 -1.49 0.44 11.55
CA ASN A 97 -1.73 0.48 10.11
C ASN A 97 -0.80 -0.57 9.51
N ARG A 98 -1.33 -1.80 9.28
CA ARG A 98 -0.53 -3.00 9.01
C ARG A 98 -0.82 -3.60 7.65
N SER A 99 0.24 -3.79 6.86
CA SER A 99 0.24 -4.53 5.60
C SER A 99 0.51 -6.01 5.81
N PHE A 100 -0.07 -6.86 4.94
CA PHE A 100 0.15 -8.31 4.95
C PHE A 100 0.45 -8.81 3.55
N LEU A 101 1.54 -9.55 3.38
CA LEU A 101 1.74 -10.37 2.21
C LEU A 101 1.22 -11.77 2.49
N LEU A 102 0.27 -12.22 1.68
CA LEU A 102 -0.30 -13.56 1.72
C LEU A 102 0.34 -14.41 0.61
N ASP A 103 0.87 -15.57 1.01
CA ASP A 103 1.37 -16.56 0.06
C ASP A 103 0.22 -17.30 -0.65
N PRO A 104 0.47 -18.11 -1.69
CA PRO A 104 -0.57 -18.84 -2.41
C PRO A 104 -1.41 -19.81 -1.55
N GLN A 105 -0.95 -20.18 -0.37
CA GLN A 105 -1.66 -21.00 0.61
C GLN A 105 -2.57 -20.15 1.52
N GLY A 106 -2.56 -18.81 1.38
CA GLY A 106 -3.29 -17.87 2.22
C GLY A 106 -2.66 -17.68 3.59
N GLU A 107 -1.41 -18.14 3.79
CA GLU A 107 -0.67 -17.90 5.01
C GLU A 107 0.04 -16.53 4.94
N ILE A 108 0.30 -15.95 6.10
CA ILE A 108 0.91 -14.63 6.18
C ILE A 108 2.43 -14.79 6.07
N ALA A 109 2.98 -14.53 4.88
CA ALA A 109 4.40 -14.57 4.61
C ALA A 109 5.16 -13.38 5.21
N ALA A 110 4.55 -12.18 5.25
CA ALA A 110 5.16 -11.00 5.84
C ALA A 110 4.12 -10.04 6.42
N ARG A 111 4.54 -9.25 7.42
CA ARG A 111 3.79 -8.14 8.04
C ARG A 111 4.65 -6.89 8.05
N TYR A 112 4.04 -5.75 7.77
CA TYR A 112 4.71 -4.45 7.87
C TYR A 112 3.79 -3.44 8.54
N ASP A 113 4.24 -2.79 9.61
CA ASP A 113 3.55 -1.67 10.25
C ASP A 113 4.11 -0.36 9.68
N LYS A 114 3.23 0.52 9.21
CA LYS A 114 3.60 1.84 8.70
C LYS A 114 4.56 2.56 9.65
N ILE A 115 5.70 3.01 9.13
CA ILE A 115 6.74 3.65 9.96
C ILE A 115 6.43 5.14 10.13
N HIS A 116 6.12 5.85 9.04
CA HIS A 116 6.00 7.30 9.06
C HIS A 116 4.52 7.70 9.14
N MET A 117 4.16 8.34 10.24
CA MET A 117 2.80 8.83 10.50
C MET A 117 2.54 10.15 9.78
N PHE A 118 1.35 10.27 9.20
CA PHE A 118 0.91 11.45 8.44
C PHE A 118 0.46 12.57 9.38
N ASP A 119 1.44 13.25 10.01
CA ASP A 119 1.23 14.41 10.87
C ASP A 119 1.59 15.66 10.09
N VAL A 120 0.61 16.27 9.43
CA VAL A 120 0.83 17.37 8.49
C VAL A 120 -0.31 18.38 8.51
N THR A 121 0.01 19.63 8.16
CA THR A 121 -0.95 20.67 7.78
C THR A 121 -0.85 20.85 6.27
N VAL A 122 -1.88 20.39 5.54
CA VAL A 122 -1.92 20.43 4.08
C VAL A 122 -2.42 21.79 3.58
N SER A 123 -3.38 22.40 4.30
CA SER A 123 -3.95 23.70 4.03
C SER A 123 -4.43 24.35 5.32
N GLU A 124 -4.99 25.56 5.24
CA GLU A 124 -5.57 26.26 6.41
C GLU A 124 -6.72 25.46 7.06
N THR A 125 -7.39 24.60 6.27
CA THR A 125 -8.56 23.84 6.72
C THR A 125 -8.32 22.33 6.81
N GLU A 126 -7.14 21.83 6.42
CA GLU A 126 -6.85 20.40 6.32
C GLU A 126 -5.56 20.06 7.10
N THR A 127 -5.75 19.51 8.30
CA THR A 127 -4.67 19.06 9.18
C THR A 127 -4.90 17.60 9.58
N TYR A 128 -3.85 16.81 9.54
CA TYR A 128 -3.84 15.40 9.94
C TYR A 128 -2.89 15.20 11.10
N GLN A 129 -3.24 14.31 12.02
CA GLN A 129 -2.42 13.89 13.16
C GLN A 129 -2.58 12.37 13.35
N GLU A 130 -2.06 11.61 12.38
CA GLU A 130 -2.20 10.15 12.36
C GLU A 130 -1.58 9.50 13.61
N SER A 131 -0.47 10.04 14.12
CA SER A 131 0.21 9.51 15.31
C SER A 131 -0.62 9.51 16.59
N ARG A 132 -1.70 10.32 16.65
CA ARG A 132 -2.64 10.30 17.78
C ARG A 132 -3.48 9.03 17.82
N GLY A 133 -3.79 8.48 16.64
CA GLY A 133 -4.65 7.31 16.49
C GLY A 133 -3.90 6.02 16.20
N TYR A 134 -2.74 6.12 15.56
CA TYR A 134 -1.95 4.99 15.12
C TYR A 134 -0.53 5.03 15.68
N ARG A 135 -0.01 3.86 16.03
CA ARG A 135 1.38 3.73 16.46
C ARG A 135 2.30 3.54 15.25
N PRO A 136 3.51 4.11 15.24
CA PRO A 136 4.47 3.85 14.17
C PRO A 136 5.05 2.44 14.30
N GLY A 137 5.36 1.83 13.15
CA GLY A 137 6.26 0.69 13.04
C GLY A 137 7.71 1.11 13.29
N ALA A 138 8.58 0.10 13.45
CA ALA A 138 10.01 0.34 13.76
C ALA A 138 10.96 -0.38 12.80
N ARG A 139 10.45 -1.17 11.84
CA ARG A 139 11.28 -2.03 10.98
C ARG A 139 10.86 -1.93 9.52
N GLY A 140 11.83 -1.73 8.61
CA GLY A 140 11.66 -2.01 7.19
C GLY A 140 11.50 -3.51 6.97
N VAL A 141 10.66 -3.90 6.03
CA VAL A 141 10.38 -5.31 5.72
C VAL A 141 10.59 -5.58 4.25
N LEU A 142 11.50 -6.50 3.96
CA LEU A 142 11.69 -7.13 2.67
C LEU A 142 11.11 -8.54 2.74
N ALA A 143 10.07 -8.81 1.98
CA ALA A 143 9.52 -10.15 1.84
C ALA A 143 10.19 -10.87 0.67
N GLU A 144 10.76 -12.03 0.93
CA GLU A 144 11.35 -12.88 -0.10
C GLU A 144 10.35 -13.98 -0.46
N THR A 145 10.04 -14.08 -1.76
CA THR A 145 9.25 -15.16 -2.33
C THR A 145 10.10 -15.94 -3.33
N ASP A 146 9.60 -17.08 -3.80
CA ASP A 146 10.32 -17.88 -4.81
C ASP A 146 10.52 -17.14 -6.14
N LEU A 147 9.73 -16.08 -6.40
CA LEU A 147 9.73 -15.38 -7.68
C LEU A 147 10.34 -13.97 -7.61
N VAL A 148 10.19 -13.28 -6.48
CA VAL A 148 10.47 -11.84 -6.41
C VAL A 148 10.68 -11.39 -4.97
N LYS A 149 11.53 -10.37 -4.76
CA LYS A 149 11.72 -9.69 -3.48
C LYS A 149 10.86 -8.42 -3.43
N ILE A 150 10.03 -8.31 -2.41
CA ILE A 150 9.04 -7.23 -2.28
C ILE A 150 9.34 -6.39 -1.05
N GLY A 151 9.69 -5.12 -1.25
CA GLY A 151 9.81 -4.16 -0.16
C GLY A 151 8.44 -3.55 0.19
N LEU A 152 8.06 -3.65 1.46
CA LEU A 152 6.77 -3.19 1.95
C LEU A 152 6.88 -1.77 2.48
N THR A 153 6.01 -0.87 2.00
CA THR A 153 5.79 0.48 2.52
C THR A 153 4.31 0.83 2.51
N ILE A 154 3.91 1.89 3.19
CA ILE A 154 2.51 2.36 3.20
C ILE A 154 2.48 3.89 3.06
N CYS A 155 1.84 4.39 2.00
CA CYS A 155 1.37 5.77 1.82
C CYS A 155 2.44 6.84 2.13
N TYR A 156 2.39 7.47 3.30
CA TYR A 156 3.30 8.56 3.69
C TYR A 156 4.77 8.17 3.70
N ASP A 157 5.09 6.87 3.82
CA ASP A 157 6.46 6.34 3.69
C ASP A 157 7.11 6.77 2.38
N ILE A 158 6.33 7.03 1.32
CA ILE A 158 6.83 7.47 0.00
C ILE A 158 7.69 8.74 0.09
N ARG A 159 7.50 9.57 1.11
CA ARG A 159 8.28 10.81 1.30
C ARG A 159 9.66 10.60 1.92
N PHE A 160 9.98 9.38 2.32
CA PHE A 160 11.20 9.02 3.04
C PHE A 160 12.12 8.13 2.18
N PRO A 161 12.97 8.72 1.32
CA PRO A 161 13.77 7.99 0.33
C PRO A 161 14.71 6.95 0.96
N ASN A 162 15.17 7.19 2.20
CA ASN A 162 16.08 6.28 2.88
C ASN A 162 15.49 4.88 3.10
N LEU A 163 14.17 4.79 3.39
CA LEU A 163 13.49 3.49 3.51
C LEU A 163 13.51 2.74 2.18
N TYR A 164 13.16 3.42 1.09
CA TYR A 164 13.13 2.84 -0.26
C TYR A 164 14.53 2.39 -0.71
N ARG A 165 15.54 3.26 -0.48
CA ARG A 165 16.93 2.93 -0.78
C ARG A 165 17.41 1.71 -0.01
N ALA A 166 17.13 1.63 1.30
CA ALA A 166 17.51 0.50 2.14
C ALA A 166 16.87 -0.80 1.65
N LEU A 167 15.57 -0.80 1.31
CA LEU A 167 14.87 -1.97 0.77
C LEU A 167 15.47 -2.41 -0.59
N ALA A 168 15.74 -1.45 -1.48
CA ALA A 168 16.32 -1.74 -2.79
C ALA A 168 17.76 -2.24 -2.70
N GLN A 169 18.57 -1.73 -1.76
CA GLN A 169 19.94 -2.22 -1.49
C GLN A 169 19.94 -3.66 -0.97
N GLN A 170 18.88 -4.09 -0.27
CA GLN A 170 18.66 -5.48 0.13
C GLN A 170 18.08 -6.35 -1.00
N GLY A 171 17.85 -5.76 -2.17
CA GLY A 171 17.46 -6.48 -3.39
C GLY A 171 15.96 -6.45 -3.70
N ALA A 172 15.17 -5.53 -3.14
CA ALA A 172 13.76 -5.42 -3.53
C ALA A 172 13.62 -5.17 -5.04
N ASP A 173 12.91 -6.02 -5.75
CA ASP A 173 12.57 -5.86 -7.17
C ASP A 173 11.29 -5.05 -7.35
N ILE A 174 10.40 -5.18 -6.37
CA ILE A 174 9.12 -4.47 -6.27
C ILE A 174 9.08 -3.72 -4.95
N LEU A 175 8.60 -2.48 -4.99
CA LEU A 175 8.30 -1.67 -3.82
C LEU A 175 6.80 -1.32 -3.85
N THR A 176 6.09 -1.65 -2.78
CA THR A 176 4.64 -1.46 -2.70
C THR A 176 4.30 -0.18 -1.94
N VAL A 177 3.30 0.56 -2.43
CA VAL A 177 2.88 1.85 -1.86
C VAL A 177 1.36 1.93 -1.76
N PRO A 178 0.69 0.99 -1.03
CA PRO A 178 -0.74 1.11 -0.81
C PRO A 178 -1.05 2.42 -0.09
N SER A 179 -2.08 3.14 -0.57
CA SER A 179 -2.27 4.54 -0.13
C SER A 179 -3.73 4.94 0.01
N ALA A 180 -3.95 5.94 0.89
CA ALA A 180 -5.15 6.74 1.00
C ALA A 180 -4.74 8.24 0.98
N PHE A 181 -4.23 8.70 -0.17
CA PHE A 181 -3.59 10.00 -0.34
C PHE A 181 -4.62 11.14 -0.34
N SER A 182 -4.29 12.30 0.27
CA SER A 182 -5.10 13.50 0.18
C SER A 182 -5.16 14.01 -1.27
N PRO A 183 -6.32 14.46 -1.79
CA PRO A 183 -6.42 14.99 -3.14
C PRO A 183 -5.48 16.16 -3.43
N VAL A 184 -5.27 17.05 -2.45
CA VAL A 184 -4.39 18.23 -2.59
C VAL A 184 -2.95 17.82 -2.84
N THR A 185 -2.42 16.95 -1.98
CA THR A 185 -1.04 16.47 -2.14
C THR A 185 -0.91 15.41 -3.22
N GLY A 186 -2.00 14.69 -3.51
CA GLY A 186 -2.08 13.72 -4.60
C GLY A 186 -1.84 14.37 -5.96
N ALA A 187 -2.62 15.39 -6.29
CA ALA A 187 -2.50 16.13 -7.55
C ALA A 187 -1.10 16.74 -7.77
N ALA A 188 -0.47 17.18 -6.68
CA ALA A 188 0.84 17.85 -6.77
C ALA A 188 2.05 16.90 -6.72
N HIS A 189 1.96 15.77 -6.01
CA HIS A 189 3.14 15.00 -5.64
C HIS A 189 3.10 13.51 -6.00
N TRP A 190 1.89 12.89 -6.17
CA TRP A 190 1.73 11.45 -6.21
C TRP A 190 2.56 10.78 -7.30
N GLU A 191 2.28 11.09 -8.55
CA GLU A 191 3.02 10.54 -9.70
C GLU A 191 4.51 10.85 -9.62
N THR A 192 4.86 12.11 -9.31
CA THR A 192 6.25 12.54 -9.23
C THR A 192 7.04 11.73 -8.20
N LEU A 193 6.48 11.51 -7.01
CA LEU A 193 7.14 10.72 -5.97
C LEU A 193 7.25 9.24 -6.34
N LEU A 194 6.19 8.63 -6.89
CA LEU A 194 6.23 7.23 -7.33
C LEU A 194 7.32 7.01 -8.39
N ARG A 195 7.39 7.91 -9.39
CA ARG A 195 8.41 7.85 -10.44
C ARG A 195 9.82 8.07 -9.88
N ALA A 196 9.98 9.02 -8.95
CA ALA A 196 11.26 9.24 -8.30
C ALA A 196 11.73 7.98 -7.55
N ARG A 197 10.84 7.32 -6.77
CA ARG A 197 11.18 6.06 -6.08
C ARG A 197 11.58 4.97 -7.05
N ALA A 198 10.86 4.79 -8.17
CA ALA A 198 11.22 3.81 -9.19
C ALA A 198 12.60 4.09 -9.78
N ILE A 199 12.87 5.33 -10.21
CA ILE A 199 14.12 5.72 -10.87
C ILE A 199 15.33 5.56 -9.94
N GLU A 200 15.25 6.05 -8.70
CA GLU A 200 16.38 6.02 -7.76
C GLU A 200 16.73 4.62 -7.25
N THR A 201 15.72 3.71 -7.24
CA THR A 201 15.89 2.33 -6.75
C THR A 201 16.06 1.29 -7.87
N GLY A 202 15.69 1.66 -9.10
CA GLY A 202 15.64 0.73 -10.23
C GLY A 202 14.70 -0.45 -9.95
N ALA A 203 13.56 -0.21 -9.28
CA ALA A 203 12.56 -1.20 -8.91
C ALA A 203 11.18 -0.83 -9.47
N PHE A 204 10.30 -1.82 -9.65
CA PHE A 204 8.89 -1.55 -9.92
C PHE A 204 8.22 -0.91 -8.71
N ILE A 205 7.35 0.06 -8.93
CA ILE A 205 6.46 0.60 -7.90
C ILE A 205 5.05 0.15 -8.18
N LEU A 206 4.42 -0.50 -7.19
CA LEU A 206 3.02 -0.93 -7.22
C LEU A 206 2.24 -0.15 -6.17
N ALA A 207 1.39 0.75 -6.61
CA ALA A 207 0.75 1.73 -5.74
C ALA A 207 -0.79 1.65 -5.83
N PRO A 208 -1.45 0.65 -5.20
CA PRO A 208 -2.90 0.61 -5.11
C PRO A 208 -3.40 1.73 -4.20
N ALA A 209 -4.48 2.42 -4.59
CA ALA A 209 -4.96 3.61 -3.91
C ALA A 209 -6.44 3.54 -3.54
N GLN A 210 -6.80 4.20 -2.44
CA GLN A 210 -8.16 4.60 -2.13
C GLN A 210 -8.55 5.81 -2.99
N THR A 211 -9.81 5.87 -3.44
CA THR A 211 -10.32 6.92 -4.31
C THR A 211 -11.67 7.47 -3.87
N GLY A 212 -11.99 8.68 -4.30
CA GLY A 212 -13.30 9.29 -4.17
C GLY A 212 -13.68 9.74 -2.75
N LEU A 213 -14.98 9.87 -2.50
CA LEU A 213 -15.54 10.30 -1.22
C LEU A 213 -15.98 9.08 -0.40
N HIS A 214 -15.33 8.86 0.72
CA HIS A 214 -15.58 7.74 1.62
C HIS A 214 -16.82 7.99 2.47
N ALA A 215 -17.82 7.11 2.35
CA ALA A 215 -19.02 7.19 3.18
C ALA A 215 -18.67 6.95 4.66
N ALA A 216 -19.23 7.77 5.54
CA ALA A 216 -19.02 7.70 6.98
C ALA A 216 -20.36 7.74 7.72
N LYS A 217 -20.59 6.78 8.63
CA LYS A 217 -21.76 6.82 9.55
C LYS A 217 -21.58 7.90 10.61
N THR A 218 -20.32 8.14 11.02
CA THR A 218 -19.97 9.15 12.01
C THR A 218 -18.68 9.85 11.64
N GLY A 219 -18.57 11.13 11.97
CA GLY A 219 -17.42 11.97 11.61
C GLY A 219 -17.59 12.64 10.24
N THR A 220 -16.52 13.27 9.79
CA THR A 220 -16.49 13.95 8.48
C THR A 220 -16.08 12.95 7.40
N PRO A 221 -16.84 12.83 6.29
CA PRO A 221 -16.40 12.02 5.15
C PRO A 221 -15.03 12.48 4.66
N ARG A 222 -14.15 11.51 4.41
CA ARG A 222 -12.82 11.76 3.85
C ARG A 222 -12.85 11.62 2.34
N LYS A 223 -12.07 12.44 1.63
CA LYS A 223 -11.83 12.27 0.20
C LYS A 223 -10.39 11.83 -0.03
N THR A 224 -10.17 10.93 -1.00
CA THR A 224 -8.84 10.48 -1.42
C THR A 224 -8.66 10.64 -2.93
N TYR A 225 -7.39 10.61 -3.36
CA TYR A 225 -6.97 11.04 -4.69
C TYR A 225 -7.23 10.00 -5.79
N GLY A 226 -7.16 8.69 -5.48
CA GLY A 226 -7.19 7.65 -6.48
C GLY A 226 -5.84 7.45 -7.17
N HIS A 227 -5.89 7.22 -8.50
CA HIS A 227 -4.72 7.02 -9.35
C HIS A 227 -3.83 5.88 -8.87
N SER A 228 -4.42 4.69 -8.69
CA SER A 228 -3.60 3.49 -8.50
C SER A 228 -2.66 3.34 -9.69
N MET A 229 -1.35 3.22 -9.43
CA MET A 229 -0.33 3.26 -10.48
C MET A 229 0.63 2.08 -10.42
N VAL A 230 1.09 1.65 -11.59
CA VAL A 230 2.26 0.78 -11.77
C VAL A 230 3.33 1.56 -12.51
N ILE A 231 4.52 1.66 -11.91
CA ILE A 231 5.66 2.38 -12.48
C ILE A 231 6.79 1.39 -12.76
N SER A 232 7.38 1.46 -13.95
CA SER A 232 8.54 0.64 -14.34
C SER A 232 9.81 1.07 -13.60
N PRO A 233 10.85 0.23 -13.55
CA PRO A 233 12.16 0.59 -12.98
C PRO A 233 12.83 1.80 -13.67
N TRP A 234 12.39 2.14 -14.89
CA TRP A 234 12.86 3.30 -15.65
C TRP A 234 12.05 4.58 -15.38
N GLY A 235 10.99 4.49 -14.57
CA GLY A 235 10.13 5.62 -14.22
C GLY A 235 8.97 5.86 -15.20
N GLU A 236 8.65 4.89 -16.08
CA GLU A 236 7.51 4.98 -16.98
C GLU A 236 6.23 4.57 -16.23
N VAL A 237 5.14 5.31 -16.45
CA VAL A 237 3.81 4.94 -15.96
C VAL A 237 3.26 3.85 -16.87
N LEU A 238 3.23 2.61 -16.38
CA LEU A 238 2.72 1.46 -17.14
C LEU A 238 1.20 1.37 -17.08
N ALA A 239 0.61 1.81 -15.98
CA ALA A 239 -0.85 1.89 -15.80
C ALA A 239 -1.21 2.95 -14.75
N ASP A 240 -2.36 3.61 -14.97
CA ASP A 240 -3.01 4.55 -14.06
C ASP A 240 -4.52 4.28 -14.08
N ALA A 241 -5.13 4.07 -12.91
CA ALA A 241 -6.55 3.76 -12.76
C ALA A 241 -7.46 5.00 -12.84
N GLY A 242 -6.90 6.22 -12.87
CA GLY A 242 -7.70 7.44 -12.75
C GLY A 242 -8.41 7.54 -11.40
N GLU A 243 -9.64 8.08 -11.39
CA GLU A 243 -10.37 8.36 -10.15
C GLU A 243 -11.48 7.34 -9.83
N ASP A 244 -11.88 6.47 -10.76
CA ASP A 244 -12.97 5.53 -10.55
C ASP A 244 -12.51 4.29 -9.78
N PRO A 245 -13.33 3.73 -8.85
CA PRO A 245 -13.02 2.46 -8.22
C PRO A 245 -13.06 1.31 -9.22
N GLY A 246 -12.18 0.32 -9.05
CA GLY A 246 -12.11 -0.81 -9.98
C GLY A 246 -10.82 -1.60 -9.89
N VAL A 247 -10.51 -2.33 -10.96
CA VAL A 247 -9.31 -3.16 -11.09
C VAL A 247 -8.56 -2.79 -12.36
N ILE A 248 -7.27 -2.49 -12.23
CA ILE A 248 -6.36 -2.41 -13.38
C ILE A 248 -5.39 -3.58 -13.36
N CYS A 249 -5.08 -4.11 -14.54
CA CYS A 249 -4.12 -5.20 -14.70
C CYS A 249 -3.04 -4.79 -15.70
N VAL A 250 -1.79 -5.16 -15.40
CA VAL A 250 -0.64 -4.91 -16.27
C VAL A 250 0.37 -6.04 -16.16
N ASP A 251 0.95 -6.42 -17.30
CA ASP A 251 2.05 -7.37 -17.32
C ASP A 251 3.38 -6.64 -17.10
N ILE A 252 4.18 -7.11 -16.13
CA ILE A 252 5.53 -6.62 -15.88
C ILE A 252 6.59 -7.68 -16.18
N ASN A 253 7.76 -7.22 -16.60
CA ASN A 253 8.92 -8.08 -16.83
C ASN A 253 10.01 -7.80 -15.79
N LEU A 254 10.18 -8.68 -14.81
CA LEU A 254 11.13 -8.50 -13.72
C LEU A 254 12.59 -8.31 -14.16
N SER A 255 12.97 -8.76 -15.37
CA SER A 255 14.33 -8.54 -15.91
C SER A 255 14.65 -7.05 -16.17
N GLU A 256 13.64 -6.19 -16.21
CA GLU A 256 13.82 -4.74 -16.35
C GLU A 256 14.51 -4.13 -15.13
N VAL A 257 14.36 -4.74 -13.94
CA VAL A 257 15.05 -4.31 -12.71
C VAL A 257 16.56 -4.38 -12.87
N GLU A 258 17.06 -5.55 -13.31
CA GLU A 258 18.50 -5.74 -13.54
C GLU A 258 19.00 -4.83 -14.65
N THR A 259 18.22 -4.68 -15.72
CA THR A 259 18.53 -3.80 -16.85
C THR A 259 18.66 -2.34 -16.41
N ALA A 260 17.72 -1.83 -15.63
CA ALA A 260 17.73 -0.45 -15.13
C ALA A 260 18.93 -0.21 -14.19
N ARG A 261 19.14 -1.12 -13.22
CA ARG A 261 20.26 -1.06 -12.27
C ARG A 261 21.63 -1.22 -12.93
N GLY A 262 21.69 -2.00 -14.02
CA GLY A 262 22.93 -2.15 -14.82
C GLY A 262 23.26 -0.89 -15.61
N ARG A 263 22.26 -0.19 -16.16
CA ARG A 263 22.44 1.06 -16.90
C ARG A 263 22.81 2.24 -16.01
N ILE A 264 22.17 2.34 -14.83
CA ILE A 264 22.42 3.43 -13.86
C ILE A 264 22.67 2.81 -12.47
N PRO A 265 23.91 2.43 -12.15
CA PRO A 265 24.23 1.69 -10.93
C PRO A 265 24.33 2.59 -9.68
N SER A 266 23.58 3.69 -9.59
CA SER A 266 23.62 4.66 -8.49
C SER A 266 23.26 4.05 -7.12
N LEU A 267 22.45 2.99 -7.10
CA LEU A 267 22.07 2.28 -5.89
C LEU A 267 23.27 1.58 -5.21
N ARG A 268 24.26 1.15 -6.01
CA ARG A 268 25.45 0.41 -5.56
C ARG A 268 26.65 1.33 -5.25
N GLN A 269 26.54 2.65 -5.54
CA GLN A 269 27.61 3.59 -5.27
C GLN A 269 27.44 4.17 -3.87
N GLU A 270 28.39 3.85 -3.00
CA GLU A 270 28.48 4.36 -1.63
C GLU A 270 29.69 5.29 -1.51
N ASN A 271 29.61 6.45 -2.16
CA ASN A 271 30.64 7.47 -1.94
C ASN A 271 30.32 8.20 -0.65
N TRP A 272 31.26 8.11 0.31
CA TRP A 272 31.17 8.90 1.51
C TRP A 272 31.41 10.38 1.20
N PHE A 273 30.64 11.23 1.81
CA PHE A 273 30.86 12.68 1.79
C PHE A 273 30.66 13.25 3.20
N GLU A 274 31.45 14.26 3.53
CA GLU A 274 31.27 15.00 4.77
C GLU A 274 30.00 15.87 4.67
N GLY A 275 29.16 15.81 5.69
CA GLY A 275 27.95 16.63 5.75
C GLY A 275 28.26 18.13 5.85
N PRO A 276 27.25 18.99 5.60
CA PRO A 276 27.39 20.45 5.74
C PRO A 276 27.60 20.90 7.19
#